data_a5fbf88b5892b2415d8dc7df88a0fc42
#
_entry.id   a5fbf88b5892b2415d8dc7df88a0fc42
#
_cell.length_a   1.000
_cell.length_b   1.000
_cell.length_c   1.000
_cell.angle_alpha   90.00
_cell.angle_beta   90.00
_cell.angle_gamma   90.00
#
_symmetry.space_group_name_H-M   'P 1'
#
loop_
_entity.id
_entity.type
_entity.pdbx_description
1 polymer ?
#
loop_
_entity_poly.entity_id
_entity_poly.type
_entity_poly.pdbx_seq_one_letter_code
_entity_poly.pdbx_strand_id
1 'polypeptide(L)'
;MKICFTGHRPNKLGGYDINSQKNLMVAKELINVLSNIIRESEDEEFHFICGGAIGFDQIAFHVCNYISKKSNKFKDKKFTTEIAVPFEKQYIKWNRNDVDFYLNQLNQADKKTYVDKLEDYNKTTANQGDYHPYKMQLRNMYMVDKSDILIACWDGSKGGTYNCVEYASSLK
;
A
#
# COMPACT_ATOMS: atom_id res chain seq x y z
N MET A 1 15.34 5.18 2.97
CA MET A 1 14.26 5.63 2.05
C MET A 1 12.94 5.00 2.40
N LYS A 2 11.84 5.75 2.38
CA LYS A 2 10.48 5.26 2.63
C LYS A 2 9.64 5.42 1.37
N ILE A 3 8.96 4.35 0.97
CA ILE A 3 8.18 4.31 -0.28
C ILE A 3 6.76 3.86 0.04
N CYS A 4 5.75 4.63 -0.38
CA CYS A 4 4.37 4.23 -0.26
C CYS A 4 3.70 4.00 -1.62
N PHE A 5 2.55 3.35 -1.61
CA PHE A 5 1.88 2.87 -2.79
C PHE A 5 0.40 3.25 -2.79
N THR A 6 -0.11 3.62 -3.96
CA THR A 6 -1.54 3.80 -4.19
C THR A 6 -1.91 3.31 -5.58
N GLY A 7 -3.14 2.87 -5.77
CA GLY A 7 -3.56 2.44 -7.10
C GLY A 7 -4.99 1.93 -7.17
N HIS A 8 -5.33 1.49 -8.37
CA HIS A 8 -6.68 1.08 -8.72
C HIS A 8 -7.17 -0.15 -7.97
N ARG A 9 -8.49 -0.22 -7.88
CA ARG A 9 -9.25 -1.39 -7.41
C ARG A 9 -9.33 -2.45 -8.52
N PRO A 10 -9.74 -3.71 -8.20
CA PRO A 10 -9.73 -4.83 -9.13
C PRO A 10 -10.44 -4.58 -10.47
N ASN A 11 -11.52 -3.81 -10.48
CA ASN A 11 -12.29 -3.51 -11.69
C ASN A 11 -11.50 -2.72 -12.76
N LYS A 12 -10.43 -2.05 -12.38
CA LYS A 12 -9.52 -1.34 -13.30
C LYS A 12 -8.17 -2.06 -13.49
N LEU A 13 -8.01 -3.20 -12.85
CA LEU A 13 -6.84 -4.07 -12.95
C LEU A 13 -7.20 -5.40 -13.62
N GLY A 14 -6.54 -6.49 -13.24
CA GLY A 14 -6.81 -7.85 -13.69
C GLY A 14 -7.86 -8.60 -12.88
N GLY A 15 -8.76 -7.90 -12.17
CA GLY A 15 -9.75 -8.52 -11.29
C GLY A 15 -9.17 -8.87 -9.91
N TYR A 16 -9.90 -9.69 -9.17
CA TYR A 16 -9.59 -10.07 -7.78
C TYR A 16 -8.46 -11.11 -7.66
N ASP A 17 -8.26 -11.92 -8.70
CA ASP A 17 -7.17 -12.90 -8.70
C ASP A 17 -5.81 -12.19 -8.88
N ILE A 18 -5.00 -12.20 -7.84
CA ILE A 18 -3.64 -11.61 -7.86
C ILE A 18 -2.74 -12.28 -8.92
N ASN A 19 -3.03 -13.52 -9.29
CA ASN A 19 -2.27 -14.29 -10.28
C ASN A 19 -2.81 -14.15 -11.72
N SER A 20 -3.86 -13.33 -11.94
CA SER A 20 -4.31 -13.05 -13.29
C SER A 20 -3.18 -12.46 -14.14
N GLN A 21 -3.19 -12.73 -15.45
CA GLN A 21 -2.13 -12.28 -16.35
C GLN A 21 -1.86 -10.77 -16.24
N LYS A 22 -2.93 -9.95 -16.18
CA LYS A 22 -2.80 -8.49 -16.06
C LYS A 22 -2.19 -8.07 -14.72
N ASN A 23 -2.61 -8.71 -13.60
CA ASN A 23 -2.06 -8.41 -12.28
C ASN A 23 -0.60 -8.84 -12.16
N LEU A 24 -0.21 -9.97 -12.77
CA LEU A 24 1.19 -10.39 -12.85
C LEU A 24 2.04 -9.42 -13.68
N MET A 25 1.51 -8.83 -14.75
CA MET A 25 2.20 -7.78 -15.50
C MET A 25 2.42 -6.52 -14.65
N VAL A 26 1.41 -6.09 -13.88
CA VAL A 26 1.52 -4.97 -12.94
C VAL A 26 2.57 -5.26 -11.87
N ALA A 27 2.56 -6.46 -11.29
CA ALA A 27 3.55 -6.87 -10.30
C ALA A 27 4.98 -6.86 -10.87
N LYS A 28 5.15 -7.37 -12.09
CA LYS A 28 6.46 -7.38 -12.79
C LYS A 28 6.97 -5.95 -13.04
N GLU A 29 6.11 -5.06 -13.49
CA GLU A 29 6.47 -3.66 -13.70
C GLU A 29 6.87 -2.98 -12.39
N LEU A 30 6.12 -3.22 -11.31
CA LEU A 30 6.46 -2.70 -9.99
C LEU A 30 7.80 -3.23 -9.48
N ILE A 31 8.12 -4.51 -9.72
CA ILE A 31 9.45 -5.08 -9.40
C ILE A 31 10.54 -4.33 -10.17
N ASN A 32 10.33 -4.01 -11.45
CA ASN A 32 11.30 -3.27 -12.26
C ASN A 32 11.53 -1.85 -11.71
N VAL A 33 10.43 -1.12 -11.43
CA VAL A 33 10.49 0.24 -10.88
C VAL A 33 11.22 0.23 -9.53
N LEU A 34 10.83 -0.62 -8.59
CA LEU A 34 11.48 -0.73 -7.28
C LEU A 34 12.94 -1.16 -7.40
N SER A 35 13.25 -2.11 -8.29
CA SER A 35 14.63 -2.53 -8.50
C SER A 35 15.54 -1.43 -9.02
N ASN A 36 15.01 -0.50 -9.82
CA ASN A 36 15.77 0.67 -10.29
C ASN A 36 15.98 1.66 -9.14
N ILE A 37 14.90 2.02 -8.42
CA ILE A 37 15.00 2.92 -7.26
C ILE A 37 16.02 2.40 -6.23
N ILE A 38 15.96 1.11 -5.87
CA ILE A 38 16.86 0.51 -4.88
C ILE A 38 18.32 0.52 -5.36
N ARG A 39 18.56 0.24 -6.65
CA ARG A 39 19.92 0.25 -7.22
C ARG A 39 20.54 1.63 -7.34
N GLU A 40 19.72 2.63 -7.66
CA GLU A 40 20.18 4.02 -7.85
C GLU A 40 20.30 4.78 -6.52
N SER A 41 19.72 4.26 -5.44
CA SER A 41 19.77 4.87 -4.12
C SER A 41 21.03 4.48 -3.35
N GLU A 42 21.60 5.46 -2.66
CA GLU A 42 22.67 5.25 -1.67
C GLU A 42 22.13 4.74 -0.33
N ASP A 43 20.81 4.77 -0.11
CA ASP A 43 20.20 4.29 1.12
C ASP A 43 20.45 2.78 1.34
N GLU A 44 20.79 2.43 2.56
CA GLU A 44 20.95 1.03 2.98
C GLU A 44 19.65 0.41 3.51
N GLU A 45 18.69 1.24 3.92
CA GLU A 45 17.44 0.82 4.55
C GLU A 45 16.23 1.33 3.76
N PHE A 46 15.29 0.42 3.45
CA PHE A 46 14.06 0.71 2.74
C PHE A 46 12.85 0.29 3.58
N HIS A 47 11.86 1.18 3.68
CA HIS A 47 10.61 0.94 4.35
C HIS A 47 9.44 1.10 3.38
N PHE A 48 8.68 0.02 3.16
CA PHE A 48 7.55 -0.02 2.23
C PHE A 48 6.23 0.11 2.98
N ILE A 49 5.40 1.09 2.63
CA ILE A 49 4.11 1.35 3.28
C ILE A 49 2.97 1.10 2.29
N CYS A 50 2.16 0.07 2.53
CA CYS A 50 1.03 -0.33 1.71
C CYS A 50 -0.29 -0.10 2.45
N GLY A 51 -1.37 0.21 1.73
CA GLY A 51 -2.67 0.49 2.34
C GLY A 51 -3.54 -0.75 2.62
N GLY A 52 -3.19 -1.91 2.08
CA GLY A 52 -3.90 -3.18 2.30
C GLY A 52 -5.27 -3.28 1.62
N ALA A 53 -5.71 -2.30 0.85
CA ALA A 53 -6.96 -2.38 0.12
C ALA A 53 -6.89 -3.39 -1.03
N ILE A 54 -8.02 -4.07 -1.34
CA ILE A 54 -8.09 -5.00 -2.47
C ILE A 54 -7.72 -4.27 -3.77
N GLY A 55 -6.86 -4.87 -4.57
CA GLY A 55 -6.33 -4.33 -5.82
C GLY A 55 -4.84 -4.04 -5.75
N PHE A 56 -4.41 -2.88 -6.23
CA PHE A 56 -2.99 -2.55 -6.33
C PHE A 56 -2.26 -2.56 -4.98
N ASP A 57 -2.89 -2.12 -3.89
CA ASP A 57 -2.25 -2.11 -2.56
C ASP A 57 -1.79 -3.52 -2.16
N GLN A 58 -2.61 -4.55 -2.43
CA GLN A 58 -2.28 -5.95 -2.14
C GLN A 58 -1.20 -6.50 -3.08
N ILE A 59 -1.22 -6.10 -4.36
CA ILE A 59 -0.15 -6.45 -5.32
C ILE A 59 1.16 -5.81 -4.87
N ALA A 60 1.13 -4.54 -4.48
CA ALA A 60 2.31 -3.82 -4.00
C ALA A 60 2.90 -4.48 -2.75
N PHE A 61 2.06 -4.82 -1.75
CA PHE A 61 2.53 -5.54 -0.57
C PHE A 61 3.16 -6.89 -0.92
N HIS A 62 2.55 -7.65 -1.83
CA HIS A 62 3.10 -8.94 -2.28
C HIS A 62 4.50 -8.77 -2.89
N VAL A 63 4.68 -7.77 -3.76
CA VAL A 63 5.97 -7.46 -4.38
C VAL A 63 7.00 -7.00 -3.33
N CYS A 64 6.62 -6.09 -2.43
CA CYS A 64 7.50 -5.60 -1.38
C CYS A 64 7.95 -6.73 -0.44
N ASN A 65 7.02 -7.60 -0.04
CA ASN A 65 7.32 -8.76 0.80
C ASN A 65 8.23 -9.77 0.09
N TYR A 66 8.06 -9.96 -1.22
CA TYR A 66 8.97 -10.77 -2.03
C TYR A 66 10.38 -10.17 -2.07
N ILE A 67 10.52 -8.88 -2.34
CA ILE A 67 11.82 -8.19 -2.37
C ILE A 67 12.51 -8.29 -1.01
N SER A 68 11.77 -8.04 0.08
CA SER A 68 12.35 -7.98 1.43
C SER A 68 12.72 -9.35 2.01
N LYS A 69 11.96 -10.40 1.69
CA LYS A 69 12.10 -11.70 2.39
C LYS A 69 12.55 -12.88 1.53
N LYS A 70 12.39 -12.77 0.20
CA LYS A 70 12.66 -13.91 -0.71
C LYS A 70 13.68 -13.61 -1.79
N SER A 71 13.87 -12.34 -2.15
CA SER A 71 14.83 -11.96 -3.18
C SER A 71 16.25 -11.93 -2.62
N ASN A 72 17.17 -12.59 -3.34
CA ASN A 72 18.60 -12.51 -3.03
C ASN A 72 19.31 -11.35 -3.77
N LYS A 73 18.55 -10.50 -4.47
CA LYS A 73 19.10 -9.49 -5.39
C LYS A 73 19.73 -8.30 -4.68
N PHE A 74 19.29 -8.01 -3.44
CA PHE A 74 19.69 -6.83 -2.67
C PHE A 74 20.13 -7.25 -1.25
N LYS A 75 21.08 -8.18 -1.15
CA LYS A 75 21.53 -8.74 0.14
C LYS A 75 22.23 -7.75 1.05
N ASP A 76 22.73 -6.66 0.50
CA ASP A 76 23.40 -5.54 1.17
C ASP A 76 22.44 -4.50 1.72
N LYS A 77 21.15 -4.60 1.38
CA LYS A 77 20.10 -3.67 1.79
C LYS A 77 19.18 -4.28 2.86
N LYS A 78 18.64 -3.45 3.72
CA LYS A 78 17.64 -3.83 4.74
C LYS A 78 16.26 -3.36 4.31
N PHE A 79 15.27 -4.24 4.49
CA PHE A 79 13.90 -3.96 4.11
C PHE A 79 12.94 -4.19 5.26
N THR A 80 11.95 -3.32 5.40
CA THR A 80 10.81 -3.49 6.29
C THR A 80 9.52 -3.17 5.56
N THR A 81 8.44 -3.85 5.94
CA THR A 81 7.12 -3.69 5.34
C THR A 81 6.10 -3.24 6.38
N GLU A 82 5.24 -2.31 6.00
CA GLU A 82 4.15 -1.80 6.83
C GLU A 82 2.83 -1.88 6.07
N ILE A 83 1.75 -2.27 6.77
CA ILE A 83 0.39 -2.06 6.29
C ILE A 83 -0.27 -0.98 7.13
N ALA A 84 -0.62 0.12 6.47
CA ALA A 84 -1.40 1.22 7.03
C ALA A 84 -2.90 0.90 6.93
N VAL A 85 -3.52 0.58 8.06
CA VAL A 85 -4.93 0.18 8.16
C VAL A 85 -5.78 1.41 8.47
N PRO A 86 -6.76 1.79 7.64
CA PRO A 86 -7.58 2.98 7.89
C PRO A 86 -8.41 2.87 9.17
N PHE A 87 -8.97 1.69 9.47
CA PHE A 87 -9.70 1.33 10.68
C PHE A 87 -9.77 -0.19 10.81
N GLU A 88 -9.90 -0.69 12.03
CA GLU A 88 -9.68 -2.10 12.37
C GLU A 88 -10.53 -3.09 11.56
N LYS A 89 -11.78 -2.74 11.26
CA LYS A 89 -12.73 -3.63 10.59
C LYS A 89 -12.92 -3.29 9.10
N GLN A 90 -11.90 -2.76 8.40
CA GLN A 90 -12.05 -2.37 6.99
C GLN A 90 -12.53 -3.51 6.07
N TYR A 91 -12.27 -4.75 6.45
CA TYR A 91 -12.56 -5.96 5.67
C TYR A 91 -13.93 -6.58 5.94
N ILE A 92 -14.73 -6.04 6.87
CA ILE A 92 -15.96 -6.68 7.35
C ILE A 92 -17.00 -6.97 6.25
N LYS A 93 -16.97 -6.19 5.17
CA LYS A 93 -17.88 -6.35 4.02
C LYS A 93 -17.26 -7.12 2.85
N TRP A 94 -16.03 -7.62 2.99
CA TRP A 94 -15.37 -8.36 1.92
C TRP A 94 -15.81 -9.83 1.94
N ASN A 95 -15.66 -10.52 0.79
CA ASN A 95 -15.86 -11.95 0.76
C ASN A 95 -14.75 -12.68 1.54
N ARG A 96 -15.02 -13.94 1.91
CA ARG A 96 -14.11 -14.71 2.76
C ARG A 96 -12.70 -14.84 2.18
N ASN A 97 -12.58 -15.10 0.89
CA ASN A 97 -11.26 -15.29 0.26
C ASN A 97 -10.41 -14.01 0.33
N ASP A 98 -11.04 -12.84 0.10
CA ASP A 98 -10.35 -11.55 0.18
C ASP A 98 -9.96 -11.22 1.63
N VAL A 99 -10.80 -11.57 2.60
CA VAL A 99 -10.49 -11.43 4.04
C VAL A 99 -9.30 -12.29 4.42
N ASP A 100 -9.32 -13.59 4.07
CA ASP A 100 -8.25 -14.53 4.39
C ASP A 100 -6.93 -14.08 3.77
N PHE A 101 -6.95 -13.62 2.52
CA PHE A 101 -5.78 -13.09 1.84
C PHE A 101 -5.22 -11.84 2.54
N TYR A 102 -6.09 -10.89 2.88
CA TYR A 102 -5.71 -9.68 3.59
C TYR A 102 -5.12 -9.95 4.98
N LEU A 103 -5.76 -10.81 5.77
CA LEU A 103 -5.27 -11.18 7.09
C LEU A 103 -3.91 -11.89 7.02
N ASN A 104 -3.69 -12.71 5.99
CA ASN A 104 -2.40 -13.32 5.73
C ASN A 104 -1.33 -12.24 5.42
N GLN A 105 -1.64 -11.25 4.60
CA GLN A 105 -0.72 -10.13 4.34
C GLN A 105 -0.42 -9.33 5.62
N LEU A 106 -1.46 -9.04 6.42
CA LEU A 106 -1.27 -8.40 7.73
C LEU A 106 -0.31 -9.17 8.63
N ASN A 107 -0.41 -10.51 8.65
CA ASN A 107 0.49 -11.35 9.47
C ASN A 107 1.93 -11.38 8.94
N GLN A 108 2.14 -11.16 7.65
CA GLN A 108 3.46 -11.11 7.03
C GLN A 108 4.14 -9.75 7.17
N ALA A 109 3.39 -8.68 7.38
CA ALA A 109 3.93 -7.33 7.54
C ALA A 109 4.74 -7.19 8.83
N ASP A 110 5.89 -6.51 8.73
CA ASP A 110 6.75 -6.24 9.89
C ASP A 110 6.10 -5.22 10.84
N LYS A 111 5.26 -4.34 10.30
CA LYS A 111 4.51 -3.35 11.07
C LYS A 111 3.06 -3.23 10.58
N LYS A 112 2.14 -3.01 11.53
CA LYS A 112 0.72 -2.72 11.29
C LYS A 112 0.38 -1.40 11.97
N THR A 113 -0.07 -0.42 11.22
CA THR A 113 -0.46 0.88 11.77
C THR A 113 -1.94 1.12 11.56
N TYR A 114 -2.70 1.19 12.64
CA TYR A 114 -4.12 1.56 12.64
C TYR A 114 -4.21 3.08 12.65
N VAL A 115 -4.44 3.67 11.49
CA VAL A 115 -4.30 5.12 11.25
C VAL A 115 -5.33 5.92 12.03
N ASP A 116 -6.55 5.42 12.18
CA ASP A 116 -7.61 6.09 12.96
C ASP A 116 -7.36 6.09 14.49
N LYS A 117 -6.33 5.38 14.97
CA LYS A 117 -5.86 5.43 16.36
C LYS A 117 -4.78 6.48 16.61
N LEU A 118 -4.24 7.07 15.53
CA LEU A 118 -3.23 8.12 15.60
C LEU A 118 -3.92 9.49 15.76
N GLU A 119 -3.50 10.29 16.73
CA GLU A 119 -4.10 11.58 17.06
C GLU A 119 -4.16 12.51 15.84
N ASP A 120 -3.08 12.61 15.07
CA ASP A 120 -2.98 13.46 13.90
C ASP A 120 -3.95 13.08 12.77
N TYR A 121 -4.42 11.83 12.74
CA TYR A 121 -5.28 11.26 11.68
C TYR A 121 -6.67 10.84 12.18
N ASN A 122 -6.99 11.01 13.46
CA ASN A 122 -8.30 10.75 14.02
C ASN A 122 -9.22 11.97 13.87
N LYS A 123 -9.54 12.33 12.62
CA LYS A 123 -10.26 13.56 12.25
C LYS A 123 -11.69 13.30 11.74
N THR A 124 -12.34 12.25 12.23
CA THR A 124 -13.72 11.92 11.87
C THR A 124 -14.62 11.86 13.10
N THR A 125 -15.93 11.94 12.89
CA THR A 125 -16.94 11.77 13.96
C THR A 125 -17.19 10.31 14.32
N ALA A 126 -16.69 9.36 13.52
CA ALA A 126 -16.83 7.93 13.80
C ALA A 126 -15.84 7.47 14.88
N ASN A 127 -16.26 6.52 15.72
CA ASN A 127 -15.38 5.93 16.72
C ASN A 127 -14.17 5.23 16.07
N GLN A 128 -13.12 5.02 16.86
CA GLN A 128 -11.99 4.20 16.44
C GLN A 128 -12.48 2.78 16.09
N GLY A 129 -11.99 2.22 15.02
CA GLY A 129 -12.38 0.90 14.52
C GLY A 129 -13.63 0.90 13.63
N ASP A 130 -14.46 1.94 13.67
CA ASP A 130 -15.67 2.02 12.86
C ASP A 130 -15.41 2.62 11.47
N TYR A 131 -16.27 2.25 10.51
CA TYR A 131 -16.22 2.75 9.15
C TYR A 131 -16.55 4.25 9.08
N HIS A 132 -15.72 4.98 8.36
CA HIS A 132 -16.04 6.31 7.83
C HIS A 132 -15.29 6.52 6.50
N PRO A 133 -15.94 7.01 5.43
CA PRO A 133 -15.31 7.12 4.10
C PRO A 133 -14.02 7.96 4.13
N TYR A 134 -13.97 9.03 4.93
CA TYR A 134 -12.82 9.90 5.05
C TYR A 134 -11.59 9.22 5.70
N LYS A 135 -11.78 8.14 6.47
CA LYS A 135 -10.64 7.38 7.05
C LYS A 135 -9.75 6.77 5.98
N MET A 136 -10.31 6.44 4.80
CA MET A 136 -9.51 5.99 3.66
C MET A 136 -8.58 7.09 3.15
N GLN A 137 -9.07 8.32 3.08
CA GLN A 137 -8.25 9.47 2.70
C GLN A 137 -7.21 9.80 3.76
N LEU A 138 -7.56 9.77 5.04
CA LEU A 138 -6.62 9.97 6.15
C LEU A 138 -5.49 8.93 6.14
N ARG A 139 -5.81 7.67 5.81
CA ARG A 139 -4.80 6.62 5.62
C ARG A 139 -3.86 6.95 4.45
N ASN A 140 -4.40 7.43 3.33
CA ASN A 140 -3.58 7.86 2.18
C ASN A 140 -2.66 9.03 2.57
N MET A 141 -3.19 10.01 3.29
CA MET A 141 -2.38 11.13 3.81
C MET A 141 -1.26 10.64 4.74
N TYR A 142 -1.57 9.75 5.68
CA TYR A 142 -0.56 9.13 6.54
C TYR A 142 0.56 8.47 5.73
N MET A 143 0.21 7.68 4.72
CA MET A 143 1.21 6.98 3.90
C MET A 143 2.12 7.99 3.16
N VAL A 144 1.54 9.04 2.60
CA VAL A 144 2.29 10.11 1.91
C VAL A 144 3.16 10.88 2.88
N ASP A 145 2.61 11.33 4.03
CA ASP A 145 3.35 12.11 5.04
C ASP A 145 4.55 11.34 5.63
N LYS A 146 4.48 10.01 5.61
CA LYS A 146 5.54 9.14 6.16
C LYS A 146 6.51 8.60 5.11
N SER A 147 6.42 9.06 3.85
CA SER A 147 7.20 8.52 2.74
C SER A 147 7.96 9.60 1.97
N ASP A 148 9.06 9.19 1.39
CA ASP A 148 9.89 10.02 0.50
C ASP A 148 9.41 9.93 -0.95
N ILE A 149 8.83 8.77 -1.32
CA ILE A 149 8.34 8.47 -2.68
C ILE A 149 6.94 7.85 -2.61
N LEU A 150 6.04 8.32 -3.48
CA LEU A 150 4.76 7.68 -3.79
C LEU A 150 4.84 7.00 -5.16
N ILE A 151 4.54 5.69 -5.23
CA ILE A 151 4.36 4.95 -6.48
C ILE A 151 2.86 4.74 -6.70
N ALA A 152 2.34 5.22 -7.83
CA ALA A 152 0.92 5.15 -8.17
C ALA A 152 0.67 4.28 -9.41
N CYS A 153 -0.20 3.26 -9.29
CA CYS A 153 -0.77 2.54 -10.43
C CYS A 153 -2.13 3.15 -10.80
N TRP A 154 -2.13 4.08 -11.76
CA TRP A 154 -3.24 5.00 -11.99
C TRP A 154 -3.37 5.40 -13.47
N ASP A 155 -4.60 5.53 -13.96
CA ASP A 155 -4.95 5.89 -15.34
C ASP A 155 -5.36 7.36 -15.53
N GLY A 156 -5.17 8.21 -14.52
CA GLY A 156 -5.58 9.63 -14.55
C GLY A 156 -7.04 9.87 -14.11
N SER A 157 -7.84 8.82 -13.89
CA SER A 157 -9.25 8.98 -13.51
C SER A 157 -9.44 9.44 -12.07
N LYS A 158 -10.52 10.19 -11.82
CA LYS A 158 -10.90 10.65 -10.47
C LYS A 158 -11.27 9.48 -9.55
N GLY A 159 -10.93 9.58 -8.27
CA GLY A 159 -11.20 8.58 -7.24
C GLY A 159 -10.16 8.60 -6.13
N GLY A 160 -10.12 7.56 -5.30
CA GLY A 160 -9.22 7.49 -4.14
C GLY A 160 -7.74 7.59 -4.51
N THR A 161 -7.32 6.98 -5.62
CA THR A 161 -5.95 7.08 -6.13
C THR A 161 -5.62 8.50 -6.58
N TYR A 162 -6.53 9.15 -7.33
CA TYR A 162 -6.42 10.57 -7.69
C TYR A 162 -6.22 11.45 -6.45
N ASN A 163 -7.08 11.30 -5.44
CA ASN A 163 -6.99 12.10 -4.20
C ASN A 163 -5.66 11.91 -3.47
N CYS A 164 -5.10 10.71 -3.51
CA CYS A 164 -3.79 10.40 -2.91
C CYS A 164 -2.65 11.10 -3.68
N VAL A 165 -2.68 11.04 -5.02
CA VAL A 165 -1.68 11.68 -5.89
C VAL A 165 -1.76 13.19 -5.79
N GLU A 166 -2.96 13.78 -5.80
CA GLU A 166 -3.17 15.22 -5.62
C GLU A 166 -2.63 15.70 -4.26
N TYR A 167 -2.91 14.93 -3.19
CA TYR A 167 -2.36 15.27 -1.88
C TYR A 167 -0.82 15.25 -1.89
N ALA A 168 -0.19 14.22 -2.43
CA ALA A 168 1.26 14.14 -2.53
C ALA A 168 1.84 15.31 -3.37
N SER A 169 1.16 15.70 -4.44
CA SER A 169 1.58 16.82 -5.30
C SER A 169 1.45 18.17 -4.60
N SER A 170 0.53 18.32 -3.65
CA SER A 170 0.31 19.55 -2.90
C SER A 170 1.37 19.82 -1.81
N LEU A 171 2.19 18.81 -1.48
CA LEU A 171 3.27 18.92 -0.48
C LEU A 171 4.63 19.33 -1.06
N LYS A 172 4.71 19.49 -2.39
CA LYS A 172 5.94 19.85 -3.11
C LYS A 172 6.18 21.35 -3.16
#